data_a98cde7f1ac9edbe407c9c191bd6a4a8
#
_entry.id   a98cde7f1ac9edbe407c9c191bd6a4a8
#
_cell.length_a   1.000
_cell.length_b   1.000
_cell.length_c   1.000
_cell.angle_alpha   90.00
_cell.angle_beta   90.00
_cell.angle_gamma   90.00
#
_symmetry.space_group_name_H-M   'P 1'
#
loop_
_entity.id
_entity.type
_entity.pdbx_description
1 polymer ?
#
loop_
_entity_poly.entity_id
_entity_poly.type
_entity_poly.pdbx_seq_one_letter_code
_entity_poly.pdbx_strand_id
1 'polypeptide(L)'
;MFDDMFKMRYRKIPFAIFERDLNTAPTEKQLTTALHNHREVEILIIRSGEAFFSVNGRRYLAREGELVLISPYYPHSIQFCDDGNFSDACICFDLALLGDDHLQEDLESGRLVVTPIISGERASELRQYVDGALRTFQDQKEGWVLEVTGYMMLLFGKLKAGGYLPTNLSFDREKDFCCKVIRYIEKHFHEPITSKDVAESLFLNNCYFCRTFKKHFSQTFSQYLCFFRLEKSRAMLMTTEKSVAAIGEAAGFQNDSYYIKMFHLTYGETPGEYRRLYREGKLLDIKSF
;
A
#
# COMPACT_ATOMS: atom_id res chain seq x y z
N MET A 1 2.15 -6.34 -6.12
CA MET A 1 1.46 -5.30 -5.31
C MET A 1 2.40 -4.24 -4.78
N PHE A 2 3.32 -4.53 -3.85
CA PHE A 2 4.31 -3.53 -3.39
C PHE A 2 5.18 -2.95 -4.51
N ASP A 3 5.54 -3.76 -5.51
CA ASP A 3 6.36 -3.34 -6.64
C ASP A 3 5.67 -2.29 -7.53
N ASP A 4 4.37 -2.42 -7.73
CA ASP A 4 3.59 -1.50 -8.57
C ASP A 4 3.29 -0.19 -7.85
N MET A 5 2.97 -0.22 -6.56
CA MET A 5 2.86 0.97 -5.73
C MET A 5 4.15 1.77 -5.66
N PHE A 6 5.26 1.06 -5.74
CA PHE A 6 6.59 1.63 -5.70
C PHE A 6 6.95 2.33 -7.02
N LYS A 7 6.68 1.69 -8.16
CA LYS A 7 6.79 2.29 -9.51
C LYS A 7 5.99 3.58 -9.62
N MET A 8 4.83 3.62 -8.98
CA MET A 8 3.94 4.76 -8.85
C MET A 8 4.65 5.99 -8.26
N ARG A 9 5.23 5.88 -7.07
CA ARG A 9 5.86 7.00 -6.36
C ARG A 9 7.07 7.59 -7.09
N TYR A 10 7.81 6.78 -7.85
CA TYR A 10 9.04 7.20 -8.52
C TYR A 10 8.86 7.69 -9.94
N ARG A 11 7.85 7.19 -10.67
CA ARG A 11 7.50 7.71 -11.99
C ARG A 11 6.68 9.01 -11.94
N LYS A 12 6.43 9.58 -10.76
CA LYS A 12 5.49 10.70 -10.55
C LYS A 12 4.07 10.39 -11.03
N ILE A 13 3.72 9.11 -11.14
CA ILE A 13 2.36 8.66 -11.39
C ILE A 13 1.73 8.47 -10.01
N PRO A 14 0.63 9.15 -9.70
CA PRO A 14 0.09 9.21 -8.35
C PRO A 14 -0.88 8.08 -8.02
N PHE A 15 -0.85 7.00 -8.78
CA PHE A 15 -1.62 5.78 -8.56
C PHE A 15 -0.88 4.56 -9.12
N ALA A 16 -1.18 3.37 -8.60
CA ALA A 16 -0.82 2.07 -9.14
C ALA A 16 -2.09 1.26 -9.41
N ILE A 17 -2.10 0.54 -10.52
CA ILE A 17 -3.22 -0.31 -10.91
C ILE A 17 -2.66 -1.70 -11.20
N PHE A 18 -3.29 -2.72 -10.65
CA PHE A 18 -2.94 -4.12 -10.88
C PHE A 18 -4.20 -4.99 -10.85
N GLU A 19 -4.14 -6.06 -11.60
CA GLU A 19 -5.18 -7.08 -11.65
C GLU A 19 -4.61 -8.39 -11.10
N ARG A 20 -5.44 -9.14 -10.41
CA ARG A 20 -5.11 -10.47 -9.88
C ARG A 20 -6.14 -11.47 -10.39
N ASP A 21 -5.64 -12.59 -10.88
CA ASP A 21 -6.46 -13.72 -11.28
C ASP A 21 -5.81 -15.01 -10.77
N LEU A 22 -6.39 -15.58 -9.73
CA LEU A 22 -5.91 -16.84 -9.14
C LEU A 22 -6.26 -18.06 -9.98
N ASN A 23 -7.16 -17.92 -10.96
CA ASN A 23 -7.50 -19.02 -11.87
C ASN A 23 -6.38 -19.33 -12.86
N THR A 24 -5.54 -18.32 -13.17
CA THR A 24 -4.42 -18.43 -14.11
C THR A 24 -3.06 -18.53 -13.44
N ALA A 25 -2.99 -18.44 -12.11
CA ALA A 25 -1.75 -18.48 -11.35
C ALA A 25 -1.13 -19.87 -11.28
N PRO A 26 0.20 -20.02 -11.32
CA PRO A 26 0.87 -21.30 -11.16
C PRO A 26 0.67 -21.90 -9.76
N THR A 27 0.81 -23.20 -9.66
CA THR A 27 0.36 -24.19 -8.67
C THR A 27 0.72 -23.99 -7.19
N GLU A 28 1.51 -23.00 -6.80
CA GLU A 28 1.71 -22.61 -5.40
C GLU A 28 0.83 -21.40 -5.06
N LYS A 29 -0.42 -21.68 -4.71
CA LYS A 29 -1.39 -20.67 -4.29
C LYS A 29 -1.00 -20.13 -2.91
N GLN A 30 -0.54 -18.89 -2.85
CA GLN A 30 -0.58 -18.15 -1.59
C GLN A 30 -2.05 -17.86 -1.25
N LEU A 31 -2.58 -18.59 -0.27
CA LEU A 31 -3.96 -18.39 0.21
C LEU A 31 -4.18 -17.09 0.98
N THR A 32 -3.11 -16.34 1.26
CA THR A 32 -3.18 -15.09 2.01
C THR A 32 -2.13 -14.08 1.52
N THR A 33 -2.45 -12.79 1.57
CA THR A 33 -1.43 -11.74 1.50
C THR A 33 -0.88 -11.47 2.91
N ALA A 34 0.40 -11.07 3.01
CA ALA A 34 0.96 -10.63 4.27
C ALA A 34 0.19 -9.41 4.81
N LEU A 35 0.07 -9.31 6.15
CA LEU A 35 -0.47 -8.11 6.78
C LEU A 35 0.47 -6.93 6.49
N HIS A 36 -0.07 -5.87 5.89
CA HIS A 36 0.68 -4.68 5.52
C HIS A 36 -0.18 -3.42 5.65
N ASN A 37 0.44 -2.29 5.49
CA ASN A 37 -0.22 -0.99 5.42
C ASN A 37 0.58 -0.04 4.53
N HIS A 38 -0.08 0.97 4.02
CA HIS A 38 0.53 2.00 3.20
C HIS A 38 -0.28 3.30 3.27
N ARG A 39 0.28 4.37 2.74
CA ARG A 39 -0.30 5.72 2.77
C ARG A 39 -1.48 5.89 1.81
N GLU A 40 -1.48 5.17 0.73
CA GLU A 40 -2.48 5.29 -0.33
C GLU A 40 -3.84 4.75 0.13
N VAL A 41 -4.92 5.26 -0.43
CA VAL A 41 -6.21 4.58 -0.42
C VAL A 41 -6.13 3.42 -1.40
N GLU A 42 -6.67 2.29 -1.03
CA GLU A 42 -6.80 1.14 -1.91
C GLU A 42 -8.27 0.89 -2.24
N ILE A 43 -8.55 0.71 -3.52
CA ILE A 43 -9.88 0.47 -4.06
C ILE A 43 -9.82 -0.80 -4.89
N LEU A 44 -10.54 -1.83 -4.44
CA LEU A 44 -10.61 -3.10 -5.16
C LEU A 44 -12.02 -3.31 -5.68
N ILE A 45 -12.10 -3.90 -6.87
CA ILE A 45 -13.34 -4.46 -7.41
C ILE A 45 -13.18 -5.96 -7.53
N ILE A 46 -14.08 -6.72 -6.89
CA ILE A 46 -14.09 -8.18 -6.99
C ILE A 46 -14.73 -8.55 -8.32
N ARG A 47 -13.95 -9.21 -9.18
CA ARG A 47 -14.36 -9.62 -10.54
C ARG A 47 -15.02 -10.99 -10.53
N SER A 48 -14.51 -11.92 -9.73
CA SER A 48 -15.08 -13.25 -9.54
C SER A 48 -14.74 -13.82 -8.16
N GLY A 49 -15.58 -14.70 -7.64
CA GLY A 49 -15.38 -15.41 -6.39
C GLY A 49 -15.57 -14.56 -5.15
N GLU A 50 -14.96 -14.99 -4.04
CA GLU A 50 -15.03 -14.30 -2.75
C GLU A 50 -13.72 -14.42 -1.98
N ALA A 51 -13.45 -13.43 -1.14
CA ALA A 51 -12.29 -13.44 -0.24
C ALA A 51 -12.59 -12.71 1.07
N PHE A 52 -11.89 -13.08 2.13
CA PHE A 52 -11.93 -12.38 3.40
C PHE A 52 -10.87 -11.26 3.41
N PHE A 53 -11.30 -10.06 3.67
CA PHE A 53 -10.46 -8.90 3.90
C PHE A 53 -10.35 -8.63 5.39
N SER A 54 -9.15 -8.69 5.94
CA SER A 54 -8.87 -8.19 7.28
C SER A 54 -8.45 -6.73 7.15
N VAL A 55 -9.26 -5.80 7.66
CA VAL A 55 -8.99 -4.36 7.62
C VAL A 55 -9.03 -3.81 9.03
N ASN A 56 -7.89 -3.32 9.51
CA ASN A 56 -7.73 -2.77 10.86
C ASN A 56 -8.28 -3.71 11.96
N GLY A 57 -7.93 -5.00 11.86
CA GLY A 57 -8.32 -6.04 12.81
C GLY A 57 -9.78 -6.52 12.73
N ARG A 58 -10.57 -5.97 11.80
CA ARG A 58 -11.92 -6.47 11.51
C ARG A 58 -11.92 -7.29 10.23
N ARG A 59 -12.70 -8.35 10.20
CA ARG A 59 -12.80 -9.27 9.06
C ARG A 59 -14.07 -9.00 8.28
N TYR A 60 -13.95 -8.86 6.97
CA TYR A 60 -15.04 -8.61 6.03
C TYR A 60 -14.98 -9.66 4.92
N LEU A 61 -16.13 -10.22 4.54
CA LEU A 61 -16.24 -11.06 3.35
C LEU A 61 -16.69 -10.19 2.18
N ALA A 62 -15.88 -10.14 1.13
CA ALA A 62 -16.21 -9.47 -0.11
C ALA A 62 -16.48 -10.48 -1.22
N ARG A 63 -17.48 -10.21 -2.05
CA ARG A 63 -17.98 -11.06 -3.13
C ARG A 63 -17.92 -10.38 -4.47
N GLU A 64 -18.09 -11.16 -5.52
CA GLU A 64 -18.21 -10.68 -6.90
C GLU A 64 -19.15 -9.47 -6.99
N GLY A 65 -18.71 -8.44 -7.72
CA GLY A 65 -19.44 -7.20 -7.93
C GLY A 65 -19.32 -6.16 -6.81
N GLU A 66 -18.77 -6.51 -5.65
CA GLU A 66 -18.57 -5.59 -4.54
C GLU A 66 -17.29 -4.79 -4.70
N LEU A 67 -17.29 -3.58 -4.12
CA LEU A 67 -16.12 -2.74 -3.97
C LEU A 67 -15.58 -2.87 -2.55
N VAL A 68 -14.27 -3.07 -2.43
CA VAL A 68 -13.54 -3.02 -1.17
C VAL A 68 -12.71 -1.75 -1.14
N LEU A 69 -12.84 -0.97 -0.06
CA LEU A 69 -12.09 0.27 0.12
C LEU A 69 -11.28 0.18 1.41
N ILE A 70 -10.01 0.54 1.32
CA ILE A 70 -9.09 0.52 2.46
C ILE A 70 -8.58 1.93 2.70
N SER A 71 -8.81 2.42 3.91
CA SER A 71 -8.33 3.74 4.35
C SER A 71 -6.81 3.79 4.40
N PRO A 72 -6.20 4.98 4.20
CA PRO A 72 -4.78 5.19 4.41
C PRO A 72 -4.30 4.62 5.74
N TYR A 73 -3.12 4.03 5.73
CA TYR A 73 -2.43 3.49 6.91
C TYR A 73 -3.13 2.36 7.66
N TYR A 74 -4.29 1.89 7.21
CA TYR A 74 -4.97 0.77 7.85
C TYR A 74 -4.23 -0.54 7.57
N PRO A 75 -3.80 -1.29 8.61
CA PRO A 75 -3.28 -2.63 8.44
C PRO A 75 -4.33 -3.51 7.78
N HIS A 76 -3.95 -4.18 6.70
CA HIS A 76 -4.85 -5.05 5.96
C HIS A 76 -4.16 -6.26 5.34
N SER A 77 -4.95 -7.30 5.11
CA SER A 77 -4.55 -8.52 4.41
C SER A 77 -5.76 -9.15 3.73
N ILE A 78 -5.51 -9.99 2.73
CA ILE A 78 -6.53 -10.74 2.02
C ILE A 78 -6.30 -12.22 2.28
N GLN A 79 -7.34 -12.94 2.63
CA GLN A 79 -7.38 -14.39 2.71
C GLN A 79 -8.36 -14.90 1.65
N PHE A 80 -7.82 -15.58 0.65
CA PHE A 80 -8.62 -16.17 -0.42
C PHE A 80 -9.34 -17.42 0.07
N CYS A 81 -10.54 -17.65 -0.46
CA CYS A 81 -11.26 -18.91 -0.18
C CYS A 81 -10.64 -20.07 -0.96
N ASP A 82 -10.79 -21.29 -0.45
CA ASP A 82 -10.03 -22.48 -0.89
C ASP A 82 -10.35 -22.97 -2.31
N ASP A 83 -11.43 -22.51 -2.94
CA ASP A 83 -11.85 -22.95 -4.27
C ASP A 83 -10.99 -22.39 -5.42
N GLY A 84 -10.13 -21.42 -5.09
CA GLY A 84 -9.19 -20.80 -6.04
C GLY A 84 -9.86 -20.00 -7.15
N ASN A 85 -11.16 -19.82 -7.11
CA ASN A 85 -11.91 -18.98 -8.05
C ASN A 85 -11.98 -17.56 -7.50
N PHE A 86 -10.94 -16.77 -7.73
CA PHE A 86 -10.90 -15.37 -7.31
C PHE A 86 -10.16 -14.52 -8.31
N SER A 87 -10.77 -13.42 -8.69
CA SER A 87 -10.09 -12.35 -9.42
C SER A 87 -10.55 -10.97 -8.95
N ASP A 88 -9.63 -10.03 -8.92
CA ASP A 88 -9.89 -8.64 -8.57
C ASP A 88 -9.06 -7.68 -9.41
N ALA A 89 -9.47 -6.42 -9.43
CA ALA A 89 -8.66 -5.33 -9.89
C ALA A 89 -8.52 -4.30 -8.77
N CYS A 90 -7.33 -3.78 -8.57
CA CYS A 90 -6.98 -2.89 -7.50
C CYS A 90 -6.37 -1.60 -8.01
N ILE A 91 -6.80 -0.47 -7.45
CA ILE A 91 -6.24 0.86 -7.66
C ILE A 91 -5.74 1.38 -6.32
N CYS A 92 -4.42 1.54 -6.19
CA CYS A 92 -3.79 2.26 -5.09
C CYS A 92 -3.57 3.72 -5.51
N PHE A 93 -4.03 4.67 -4.70
CA PHE A 93 -4.21 6.04 -5.12
C PHE A 93 -3.72 7.02 -4.04
N ASP A 94 -2.83 7.97 -4.42
CA ASP A 94 -2.37 9.02 -3.51
C ASP A 94 -3.44 10.11 -3.39
N LEU A 95 -3.92 10.35 -2.18
CA LEU A 95 -4.96 11.34 -1.90
C LEU A 95 -4.57 12.78 -2.27
N ALA A 96 -3.28 13.10 -2.36
CA ALA A 96 -2.81 14.41 -2.81
C ALA A 96 -3.34 14.79 -4.21
N LEU A 97 -3.74 13.80 -5.02
CA LEU A 97 -4.35 14.02 -6.33
C LEU A 97 -5.74 14.63 -6.30
N LEU A 98 -6.46 14.46 -5.20
CA LEU A 98 -7.81 15.01 -5.09
C LEU A 98 -7.82 16.54 -5.04
N GLY A 99 -6.68 17.19 -4.70
CA GLY A 99 -6.58 18.63 -4.56
C GLY A 99 -7.45 19.21 -3.42
N ASP A 100 -7.91 18.35 -2.49
CA ASP A 100 -8.67 18.73 -1.30
C ASP A 100 -7.82 18.37 -0.06
N ASP A 101 -7.00 19.33 0.39
CA ASP A 101 -6.09 19.16 1.52
C ASP A 101 -6.83 18.77 2.82
N HIS A 102 -8.06 19.27 3.00
CA HIS A 102 -8.87 18.93 4.18
C HIS A 102 -9.33 17.48 4.13
N LEU A 103 -9.82 17.01 2.99
CA LEU A 103 -10.23 15.62 2.81
C LEU A 103 -9.04 14.68 2.97
N GLN A 104 -7.89 15.05 2.39
CA GLN A 104 -6.65 14.30 2.55
C GLN A 104 -6.27 14.18 4.03
N GLU A 105 -6.20 15.32 4.74
CA GLU A 105 -5.83 15.34 6.16
C GLU A 105 -6.83 14.55 7.02
N ASP A 106 -8.12 14.64 6.74
CA ASP A 106 -9.17 13.93 7.46
C ASP A 106 -9.08 12.41 7.27
N LEU A 107 -8.83 11.94 6.06
CA LEU A 107 -8.64 10.52 5.78
C LEU A 107 -7.30 10.00 6.32
N GLU A 108 -6.21 10.75 6.13
CA GLU A 108 -4.89 10.37 6.62
C GLU A 108 -4.79 10.41 8.15
N SER A 109 -5.52 11.31 8.82
CA SER A 109 -5.58 11.32 10.30
C SER A 109 -6.54 10.29 10.88
N GLY A 110 -7.40 9.69 10.04
CA GLY A 110 -8.44 8.77 10.46
C GLY A 110 -9.66 9.49 11.09
N ARG A 111 -9.79 10.80 10.94
CA ARG A 111 -11.04 11.54 11.29
C ARG A 111 -12.20 11.10 10.40
N LEU A 112 -11.93 10.94 9.11
CA LEU A 112 -12.81 10.23 8.19
C LEU A 112 -12.22 8.84 7.88
N VAL A 113 -13.08 7.90 7.56
CA VAL A 113 -12.70 6.56 7.12
C VAL A 113 -13.52 6.18 5.90
N VAL A 114 -12.97 5.35 5.03
CA VAL A 114 -13.76 4.78 3.94
C VAL A 114 -14.62 3.63 4.49
N THR A 115 -15.82 3.48 3.96
CA THR A 115 -16.66 2.29 4.23
C THR A 115 -16.00 1.07 3.58
N PRO A 116 -15.60 0.03 4.35
CA PRO A 116 -14.75 -1.03 3.81
C PRO A 116 -15.38 -1.87 2.70
N ILE A 117 -16.69 -2.10 2.73
CA ILE A 117 -17.41 -2.85 1.69
C ILE A 117 -18.60 -2.02 1.20
N ILE A 118 -18.72 -1.91 -0.11
CA ILE A 118 -19.91 -1.33 -0.78
C ILE A 118 -20.49 -2.41 -1.70
N SER A 119 -21.77 -2.68 -1.55
CA SER A 119 -22.50 -3.75 -2.26
C SER A 119 -23.76 -3.24 -2.96
N GLY A 120 -24.38 -4.12 -3.76
CA GLY A 120 -25.67 -3.88 -4.43
C GLY A 120 -25.64 -2.75 -5.45
N GLU A 121 -26.75 -2.03 -5.59
CA GLU A 121 -26.91 -0.94 -6.58
C GLU A 121 -25.82 0.13 -6.45
N ARG A 122 -25.41 0.43 -5.24
CA ARG A 122 -24.37 1.43 -4.96
C ARG A 122 -23.00 1.01 -5.48
N ALA A 123 -22.64 -0.27 -5.32
CA ALA A 123 -21.44 -0.79 -5.93
C ALA A 123 -21.50 -0.66 -7.45
N SER A 124 -22.64 -0.99 -8.05
CA SER A 124 -22.86 -0.87 -9.50
C SER A 124 -22.74 0.58 -10.00
N GLU A 125 -23.28 1.54 -9.27
CA GLU A 125 -23.14 2.97 -9.59
C GLU A 125 -21.70 3.47 -9.52
N LEU A 126 -20.93 3.03 -8.51
CA LEU A 126 -19.56 3.47 -8.31
C LEU A 126 -18.57 2.73 -9.22
N ARG A 127 -18.88 1.49 -9.58
CA ARG A 127 -18.07 0.62 -10.43
C ARG A 127 -17.69 1.28 -11.77
N GLN A 128 -18.57 2.06 -12.37
CA GLN A 128 -18.30 2.72 -13.65
C GLN A 128 -17.04 3.60 -13.62
N TYR A 129 -16.74 4.23 -12.49
CA TYR A 129 -15.55 5.07 -12.33
C TYR A 129 -14.26 4.22 -12.18
N VAL A 130 -14.36 3.11 -11.44
CA VAL A 130 -13.25 2.16 -11.30
C VAL A 130 -12.96 1.50 -12.66
N ASP A 131 -13.99 0.99 -13.34
CA ASP A 131 -13.85 0.37 -14.66
C ASP A 131 -13.37 1.37 -15.73
N GLY A 132 -13.79 2.65 -15.63
CA GLY A 132 -13.27 3.72 -16.48
C GLY A 132 -11.77 3.92 -16.29
N ALA A 133 -11.31 4.04 -15.05
CA ALA A 133 -9.90 4.18 -14.73
C ALA A 133 -9.07 2.98 -15.21
N LEU A 134 -9.57 1.75 -15.01
CA LEU A 134 -8.91 0.52 -15.45
C LEU A 134 -8.76 0.46 -16.97
N ARG A 135 -9.82 0.73 -17.72
CA ARG A 135 -9.76 0.77 -19.20
C ARG A 135 -8.79 1.83 -19.69
N THR A 136 -8.85 3.04 -19.13
CA THR A 136 -7.94 4.13 -19.50
C THR A 136 -6.49 3.77 -19.23
N PHE A 137 -6.23 3.09 -18.10
CA PHE A 137 -4.91 2.60 -17.76
C PHE A 137 -4.41 1.51 -18.72
N GLN A 138 -5.25 0.60 -19.16
CA GLN A 138 -4.90 -0.44 -20.13
C GLN A 138 -4.57 0.14 -21.51
N ASP A 139 -5.36 1.13 -21.95
CA ASP A 139 -5.18 1.78 -23.25
C ASP A 139 -3.96 2.71 -23.33
N GLN A 140 -3.58 3.36 -22.26
CA GLN A 140 -2.45 4.30 -22.10
C GLN A 140 -2.30 5.32 -23.25
N LYS A 141 -3.44 5.82 -23.78
CA LYS A 141 -3.45 6.89 -24.77
C LYS A 141 -2.93 8.20 -24.19
N GLU A 142 -2.56 9.16 -25.04
CA GLU A 142 -2.16 10.50 -24.56
C GLU A 142 -3.20 11.07 -23.62
N GLY A 143 -2.75 11.56 -22.44
CA GLY A 143 -3.63 12.10 -21.40
C GLY A 143 -4.19 11.07 -20.39
N TRP A 144 -3.90 9.79 -20.52
CA TRP A 144 -4.44 8.72 -19.68
C TRP A 144 -4.28 8.96 -18.16
N VAL A 145 -3.17 9.58 -17.73
CA VAL A 145 -2.94 9.89 -16.31
C VAL A 145 -3.99 10.89 -15.79
N LEU A 146 -4.31 11.90 -16.59
CA LEU A 146 -5.34 12.89 -16.25
C LEU A 146 -6.74 12.27 -16.22
N GLU A 147 -7.04 11.38 -17.16
CA GLU A 147 -8.33 10.67 -17.20
C GLU A 147 -8.50 9.76 -15.97
N VAL A 148 -7.50 8.93 -15.64
CA VAL A 148 -7.54 8.09 -14.43
C VAL A 148 -7.72 8.96 -13.18
N THR A 149 -6.99 10.07 -13.07
CA THR A 149 -7.16 11.03 -11.97
C THR A 149 -8.59 11.58 -11.91
N GLY A 150 -9.16 11.97 -13.05
CA GLY A 150 -10.54 12.43 -13.15
C GLY A 150 -11.57 11.40 -12.67
N TYR A 151 -11.39 10.12 -13.03
CA TYR A 151 -12.23 9.03 -12.53
C TYR A 151 -12.13 8.88 -11.01
N MET A 152 -10.93 9.01 -10.43
CA MET A 152 -10.76 8.95 -8.97
C MET A 152 -11.39 10.15 -8.26
N MET A 153 -11.26 11.36 -8.81
CA MET A 153 -11.94 12.55 -8.28
C MET A 153 -13.47 12.38 -8.29
N LEU A 154 -14.04 11.88 -9.38
CA LEU A 154 -15.47 11.60 -9.49
C LEU A 154 -15.91 10.55 -8.48
N LEU A 155 -15.16 9.45 -8.35
CA LEU A 155 -15.43 8.39 -7.38
C LEU A 155 -15.46 8.94 -5.95
N PHE A 156 -14.43 9.70 -5.55
CA PHE A 156 -14.36 10.29 -4.20
C PHE A 156 -15.47 11.31 -3.96
N GLY A 157 -15.83 12.11 -4.95
CA GLY A 157 -16.99 13.01 -4.88
C GLY A 157 -18.30 12.25 -4.62
N LYS A 158 -18.49 11.12 -5.30
CA LYS A 158 -19.66 10.25 -5.07
C LYS A 158 -19.62 9.54 -3.71
N LEU A 159 -18.45 9.07 -3.28
CA LEU A 159 -18.27 8.47 -1.95
C LEU A 159 -18.63 9.48 -0.85
N LYS A 160 -18.16 10.72 -0.96
CA LYS A 160 -18.45 11.80 0.00
C LYS A 160 -19.95 12.14 0.00
N ALA A 161 -20.55 12.36 -1.16
CA ALA A 161 -21.97 12.65 -1.29
C ALA A 161 -22.89 11.51 -0.83
N GLY A 162 -22.47 10.26 -1.01
CA GLY A 162 -23.23 9.07 -0.59
C GLY A 162 -23.04 8.67 0.88
N GLY A 163 -22.24 9.41 1.65
CA GLY A 163 -22.01 9.11 3.07
C GLY A 163 -21.05 7.92 3.32
N TYR A 164 -20.25 7.53 2.32
CA TYR A 164 -19.28 6.42 2.43
C TYR A 164 -17.94 6.83 3.04
N LEU A 165 -17.83 8.11 3.43
CA LEU A 165 -16.72 8.64 4.19
C LEU A 165 -17.22 9.12 5.56
N PRO A 166 -17.69 8.19 6.44
CA PRO A 166 -18.23 8.57 7.73
C PRO A 166 -17.14 9.15 8.64
N THR A 167 -17.56 10.09 9.49
CA THR A 167 -16.73 10.55 10.60
C THR A 167 -16.47 9.39 11.57
N ASN A 168 -15.23 9.19 11.90
CA ASN A 168 -14.84 8.18 12.86
C ASN A 168 -15.13 8.67 14.29
N LEU A 169 -16.34 8.44 14.79
CA LEU A 169 -16.76 8.84 16.14
C LEU A 169 -16.01 8.08 17.24
N SER A 170 -15.51 6.90 16.97
CA SER A 170 -14.54 6.23 17.83
C SER A 170 -13.15 6.70 17.43
N PHE A 171 -12.69 7.83 17.97
CA PHE A 171 -11.30 8.25 17.92
C PHE A 171 -10.48 7.18 18.64
N ASP A 172 -10.19 6.11 17.91
CA ASP A 172 -9.49 4.94 18.43
C ASP A 172 -8.02 5.33 18.57
N ARG A 173 -7.54 5.45 19.81
CA ARG A 173 -6.13 5.75 20.13
C ARG A 173 -5.16 4.80 19.41
N GLU A 174 -5.61 3.59 19.11
CA GLU A 174 -4.80 2.60 18.40
C GLU A 174 -4.64 2.95 16.91
N LYS A 175 -5.66 3.54 16.28
CA LYS A 175 -5.61 3.97 14.85
C LYS A 175 -4.72 5.19 14.66
N ASP A 176 -4.87 6.17 15.53
CA ASP A 176 -4.01 7.35 15.60
C ASP A 176 -2.54 6.95 15.80
N PHE A 177 -2.29 5.89 16.58
CA PHE A 177 -0.96 5.33 16.77
C PHE A 177 -0.32 4.88 15.43
N CYS A 178 -1.00 4.04 14.64
CA CYS A 178 -0.44 3.55 13.38
C CYS A 178 -0.13 4.69 12.39
N CYS A 179 -1.06 5.62 12.23
CA CYS A 179 -0.88 6.78 11.35
C CYS A 179 0.32 7.64 11.78
N LYS A 180 0.42 7.96 13.06
CA LYS A 180 1.53 8.76 13.60
C LYS A 180 2.87 8.07 13.44
N VAL A 181 2.93 6.76 13.70
CA VAL A 181 4.15 5.97 13.56
C VAL A 181 4.63 5.96 12.11
N ILE A 182 3.73 5.68 11.15
CA ILE A 182 4.12 5.61 9.74
C ILE A 182 4.56 6.98 9.23
N ARG A 183 3.85 8.06 9.56
CA ARG A 183 4.27 9.43 9.21
C ARG A 183 5.65 9.78 9.78
N TYR A 184 5.92 9.36 11.02
CA TYR A 184 7.24 9.57 11.62
C TYR A 184 8.32 8.81 10.85
N ILE A 185 8.08 7.53 10.52
CA ILE A 185 9.00 6.73 9.73
C ILE A 185 9.21 7.34 8.34
N GLU A 186 8.16 7.72 7.63
CA GLU A 186 8.25 8.33 6.29
C GLU A 186 9.09 9.61 6.28
N LYS A 187 9.01 10.40 7.34
CA LYS A 187 9.77 11.64 7.48
C LYS A 187 11.22 11.41 7.85
N HIS A 188 11.50 10.39 8.68
CA HIS A 188 12.79 10.20 9.36
C HIS A 188 13.53 8.91 9.00
N PHE A 189 13.03 8.08 8.04
CA PHE A 189 13.64 6.77 7.75
C PHE A 189 15.12 6.82 7.37
N HIS A 190 15.57 7.91 6.79
CA HIS A 190 16.96 8.15 6.40
C HIS A 190 17.88 8.47 7.59
N GLU A 191 17.33 8.79 8.76
CA GLU A 191 18.03 9.09 10.00
C GLU A 191 18.19 7.82 10.86
N PRO A 192 19.15 7.78 11.80
CA PRO A 192 19.37 6.61 12.68
C PRO A 192 18.32 6.52 13.80
N ILE A 193 17.02 6.46 13.41
CA ILE A 193 15.91 6.41 14.35
C ILE A 193 15.76 5.04 15.03
N THR A 194 15.34 5.06 16.29
CA THR A 194 15.05 3.89 17.12
C THR A 194 13.58 3.88 17.56
N SER A 195 13.14 2.75 18.12
CA SER A 195 11.80 2.67 18.73
C SER A 195 11.60 3.68 19.86
N LYS A 196 12.71 4.07 20.53
CA LYS A 196 12.68 5.05 21.62
C LYS A 196 12.37 6.45 21.09
N ASP A 197 13.00 6.84 19.99
CA ASP A 197 12.81 8.16 19.37
C ASP A 197 11.34 8.32 18.92
N VAL A 198 10.78 7.27 18.30
CA VAL A 198 9.36 7.28 17.90
C VAL A 198 8.45 7.33 19.11
N ALA A 199 8.71 6.52 20.15
CA ALA A 199 7.91 6.53 21.38
C ALA A 199 7.92 7.91 22.04
N GLU A 200 9.08 8.54 22.15
CA GLU A 200 9.21 9.89 22.71
C GLU A 200 8.43 10.93 21.90
N SER A 201 8.49 10.87 20.56
CA SER A 201 7.74 11.77 19.68
C SER A 201 6.22 11.64 19.83
N LEU A 202 5.76 10.47 20.26
CA LEU A 202 4.34 10.18 20.51
C LEU A 202 3.95 10.32 21.97
N PHE A 203 4.85 10.79 22.84
CA PHE A 203 4.65 10.87 24.28
C PHE A 203 4.30 9.52 24.91
N LEU A 204 4.91 8.43 24.43
CA LEU A 204 4.67 7.07 24.90
C LEU A 204 5.90 6.50 25.61
N ASN A 205 5.66 5.58 26.53
CA ASN A 205 6.72 4.74 27.06
C ASN A 205 7.18 3.73 26.00
N ASN A 206 8.50 3.54 25.82
CA ASN A 206 9.06 2.67 24.80
C ASN A 206 8.58 1.21 24.91
N CYS A 207 8.40 0.67 26.12
CA CYS A 207 7.88 -0.69 26.28
C CYS A 207 6.41 -0.81 25.80
N TYR A 208 5.60 0.19 26.07
CA TYR A 208 4.23 0.25 25.54
C TYR A 208 4.24 0.38 24.02
N PHE A 209 5.05 1.28 23.49
CA PHE A 209 5.23 1.45 22.04
C PHE A 209 5.60 0.12 21.37
N CYS A 210 6.64 -0.57 21.82
CA CYS A 210 7.10 -1.82 21.19
C CYS A 210 6.01 -2.91 21.20
N ARG A 211 5.25 -3.05 22.28
CA ARG A 211 4.13 -4.01 22.36
C ARG A 211 3.00 -3.65 21.40
N THR A 212 2.60 -2.38 21.39
CA THR A 212 1.54 -1.86 20.54
C THR A 212 1.94 -1.95 19.06
N PHE A 213 3.19 -1.57 18.74
CA PHE A 213 3.74 -1.71 17.41
C PHE A 213 3.68 -3.16 16.92
N LYS A 214 4.20 -4.11 17.71
CA LYS A 214 4.19 -5.53 17.34
C LYS A 214 2.76 -6.08 17.18
N LYS A 215 1.81 -5.61 17.98
CA LYS A 215 0.38 -5.98 17.87
C LYS A 215 -0.20 -5.54 16.51
N HIS A 216 0.10 -4.32 16.04
CA HIS A 216 -0.49 -3.74 14.82
C HIS A 216 0.28 -4.07 13.54
N PHE A 217 1.59 -4.21 13.62
CA PHE A 217 2.47 -4.43 12.45
C PHE A 217 2.96 -5.87 12.33
N SER A 218 2.61 -6.75 13.27
CA SER A 218 3.01 -8.18 13.34
C SER A 218 4.53 -8.43 13.32
N GLN A 219 5.33 -7.39 13.50
CA GLN A 219 6.80 -7.41 13.50
C GLN A 219 7.37 -6.34 14.42
N THR A 220 8.65 -6.40 14.72
CA THR A 220 9.31 -5.36 15.51
C THR A 220 9.52 -4.09 14.71
N PHE A 221 9.66 -2.95 15.41
CA PHE A 221 9.97 -1.66 14.77
C PHE A 221 11.23 -1.72 13.90
N SER A 222 12.29 -2.36 14.40
CA SER A 222 13.56 -2.48 13.65
C SER A 222 13.41 -3.31 12.37
N GLN A 223 12.63 -4.39 12.40
CA GLN A 223 12.33 -5.19 11.21
C GLN A 223 11.52 -4.39 10.20
N TYR A 224 10.49 -3.68 10.65
CA TYR A 224 9.67 -2.83 9.79
C TYR A 224 10.50 -1.70 9.16
N LEU A 225 11.30 -0.98 9.96
CA LEU A 225 12.15 0.10 9.46
C LEU A 225 13.19 -0.42 8.45
N CYS A 226 13.80 -1.58 8.72
CA CYS A 226 14.72 -2.21 7.78
C CYS A 226 14.03 -2.51 6.45
N PHE A 227 12.87 -3.16 6.49
CA PHE A 227 12.09 -3.44 5.28
C PHE A 227 11.67 -2.17 4.54
N PHE A 228 11.21 -1.15 5.26
CA PHE A 228 10.84 0.15 4.67
C PHE A 228 12.02 0.80 3.94
N ARG A 229 13.21 0.78 4.55
CA ARG A 229 14.46 1.28 3.93
C ARG A 229 14.86 0.47 2.69
N LEU A 230 14.72 -0.85 2.74
CA LEU A 230 14.99 -1.73 1.60
C LEU A 230 14.07 -1.38 0.43
N GLU A 231 12.79 -1.19 0.68
CA GLU A 231 11.82 -0.76 -0.34
C GLU A 231 12.20 0.60 -0.94
N LYS A 232 12.61 1.59 -0.12
CA LYS A 232 13.10 2.88 -0.62
C LYS A 232 14.37 2.73 -1.46
N SER A 233 15.30 1.89 -1.03
CA SER A 233 16.55 1.65 -1.77
C SER A 233 16.30 0.94 -3.10
N ARG A 234 15.40 -0.04 -3.13
CA ARG A 234 15.00 -0.77 -4.34
C ARG A 234 14.50 0.18 -5.42
N ALA A 235 13.68 1.12 -5.04
CA ALA A 235 13.20 2.13 -5.97
C ALA A 235 14.31 3.04 -6.50
N MET A 236 15.21 3.49 -5.65
CA MET A 236 16.33 4.30 -6.10
C MET A 236 17.23 3.52 -7.06
N LEU A 237 17.39 2.20 -6.88
CA LEU A 237 18.11 1.34 -7.81
C LEU A 237 17.51 1.34 -9.22
N MET A 238 16.20 1.37 -9.33
CA MET A 238 15.48 1.34 -10.61
C MET A 238 15.42 2.70 -11.30
N THR A 239 15.49 3.80 -10.56
CA THR A 239 15.16 5.14 -11.06
C THR A 239 16.34 6.11 -11.09
N THR A 240 17.50 5.75 -10.51
CA THR A 240 18.66 6.63 -10.43
C THR A 240 19.95 5.93 -10.87
N GLU A 241 20.96 6.75 -11.24
CA GLU A 241 22.31 6.29 -11.56
C GLU A 241 23.26 6.32 -10.36
N LYS A 242 22.76 6.62 -9.15
CA LYS A 242 23.60 6.65 -7.93
C LYS A 242 24.26 5.30 -7.69
N SER A 243 25.44 5.30 -7.07
CA SER A 243 26.13 4.07 -6.66
C SER A 243 25.29 3.29 -5.64
N VAL A 244 25.51 1.98 -5.55
CA VAL A 244 24.83 1.11 -4.55
C VAL A 244 25.06 1.62 -3.12
N ALA A 245 26.28 2.02 -2.78
CA ALA A 245 26.62 2.58 -1.47
C ALA A 245 25.86 3.89 -1.20
N ALA A 246 25.86 4.83 -2.15
CA ALA A 246 25.12 6.10 -2.02
C ALA A 246 23.59 5.88 -1.89
N ILE A 247 23.04 4.82 -2.48
CA ILE A 247 21.63 4.46 -2.31
C ILE A 247 21.38 3.88 -0.92
N GLY A 248 22.25 3.00 -0.44
CA GLY A 248 22.16 2.45 0.92
C GLY A 248 22.15 3.56 1.97
N GLU A 249 23.10 4.50 1.86
CA GLU A 249 23.20 5.68 2.73
C GLU A 249 21.93 6.56 2.64
N ALA A 250 21.49 6.91 1.43
CA ALA A 250 20.27 7.72 1.22
C ALA A 250 18.99 7.02 1.74
N ALA A 251 18.99 5.70 1.78
CA ALA A 251 17.92 4.90 2.38
C ALA A 251 18.04 4.76 3.91
N GLY A 252 19.10 5.30 4.52
CA GLY A 252 19.30 5.31 5.98
C GLY A 252 20.09 4.13 6.53
N PHE A 253 20.73 3.32 5.68
CA PHE A 253 21.62 2.26 6.15
C PHE A 253 22.99 2.84 6.54
N GLN A 254 23.44 2.52 7.75
CA GLN A 254 24.71 2.97 8.29
C GLN A 254 25.90 2.04 7.91
N ASN A 255 25.60 0.88 7.32
CA ASN A 255 26.60 -0.13 6.97
C ASN A 255 26.22 -0.80 5.64
N ASP A 256 27.10 -0.65 4.65
CA ASP A 256 26.87 -1.18 3.29
C ASP A 256 26.78 -2.70 3.26
N SER A 257 27.60 -3.41 4.05
CA SER A 257 27.57 -4.87 4.09
C SER A 257 26.26 -5.39 4.66
N TYR A 258 25.72 -4.71 5.68
CA TYR A 258 24.41 -5.01 6.25
C TYR A 258 23.29 -4.73 5.24
N TYR A 259 23.35 -3.59 4.55
CA TYR A 259 22.41 -3.23 3.47
C TYR A 259 22.36 -4.31 2.39
N ILE A 260 23.54 -4.66 1.81
CA ILE A 260 23.64 -5.64 0.73
C ILE A 260 23.11 -7.00 1.18
N LYS A 261 23.49 -7.44 2.41
CA LYS A 261 23.01 -8.69 2.98
C LYS A 261 21.49 -8.71 3.15
N MET A 262 20.92 -7.67 3.74
CA MET A 262 19.46 -7.60 3.97
C MET A 262 18.68 -7.50 2.66
N PHE A 263 19.20 -6.76 1.69
CA PHE A 263 18.61 -6.65 0.35
C PHE A 263 18.59 -8.03 -0.34
N HIS A 264 19.71 -8.74 -0.32
CA HIS A 264 19.78 -10.09 -0.92
C HIS A 264 18.84 -11.09 -0.22
N LEU A 265 18.78 -11.07 1.12
CA LEU A 265 17.85 -11.92 1.88
C LEU A 265 16.38 -11.61 1.55
N THR A 266 16.07 -10.37 1.22
CA THR A 266 14.68 -9.93 0.96
C THR A 266 14.27 -10.16 -0.49
N TYR A 267 15.16 -9.92 -1.45
CA TYR A 267 14.81 -9.93 -2.89
C TYR A 267 15.50 -11.04 -3.69
N GLY A 268 16.34 -11.86 -3.06
CA GLY A 268 17.05 -12.95 -3.73
C GLY A 268 18.32 -12.53 -4.48
N GLU A 269 18.48 -11.24 -4.78
CA GLU A 269 19.57 -10.67 -5.56
C GLU A 269 20.30 -9.57 -4.79
N THR A 270 21.58 -9.34 -5.08
CA THR A 270 22.27 -8.16 -4.56
C THR A 270 21.74 -6.88 -5.20
N PRO A 271 21.86 -5.69 -4.53
CA PRO A 271 21.38 -4.43 -5.11
C PRO A 271 21.92 -4.15 -6.53
N GLY A 272 23.18 -4.50 -6.78
CA GLY A 272 23.82 -4.30 -8.08
C GLY A 272 23.25 -5.22 -9.16
N GLU A 273 23.07 -6.51 -8.83
CA GLU A 273 22.44 -7.49 -9.71
C GLU A 273 20.99 -7.14 -9.98
N TYR A 274 20.25 -6.74 -8.95
CA TYR A 274 18.86 -6.30 -9.08
C TYR A 274 18.73 -5.15 -10.09
N ARG A 275 19.58 -4.12 -9.98
CA ARG A 275 19.62 -3.01 -10.95
C ARG A 275 19.91 -3.49 -12.36
N ARG A 276 20.89 -4.38 -12.54
CA ARG A 276 21.28 -4.93 -13.84
C ARG A 276 20.12 -5.70 -14.49
N LEU A 277 19.51 -6.61 -13.73
CA LEU A 277 18.38 -7.42 -14.20
C LEU A 277 17.17 -6.55 -14.56
N TYR A 278 16.90 -5.51 -13.77
CA TYR A 278 15.84 -4.54 -14.08
C TYR A 278 16.07 -3.82 -15.42
N ARG A 279 17.29 -3.36 -15.66
CA ARG A 279 17.65 -2.66 -16.92
C ARG A 279 17.61 -3.59 -18.14
N GLU A 280 17.93 -4.84 -17.95
CA GLU A 280 17.88 -5.87 -18.99
C GLU A 280 16.46 -6.39 -19.27
N GLY A 281 15.45 -5.92 -18.52
CA GLY A 281 14.06 -6.44 -18.58
C GLY A 281 13.93 -7.89 -18.13
N LYS A 282 14.93 -8.41 -17.40
CA LYS A 282 15.01 -9.81 -16.93
C LYS A 282 14.55 -10.00 -15.48
N LEU A 283 14.18 -8.95 -14.78
CA LEU A 283 13.45 -9.11 -13.51
C LEU A 283 12.09 -9.71 -13.85
N LEU A 284 12.05 -11.04 -13.97
CA LEU A 284 10.82 -11.80 -13.85
C LEU A 284 10.21 -11.41 -12.50
N ASP A 285 8.89 -11.18 -12.47
CA ASP A 285 8.14 -10.85 -11.26
C ASP A 285 8.68 -11.63 -10.07
N ILE A 286 9.60 -11.00 -9.34
CA ILE A 286 10.12 -11.59 -8.11
C ILE A 286 8.96 -11.54 -7.14
N LYS A 287 8.43 -12.70 -6.87
CA LYS A 287 7.35 -13.02 -5.95
C LYS A 287 7.39 -12.07 -4.77
N SER A 288 6.34 -11.28 -4.62
CA SER A 288 6.03 -10.60 -3.36
C SER A 288 5.85 -11.68 -2.30
N PHE A 289 6.79 -11.75 -1.37
CA PHE A 289 6.65 -12.55 -0.15
C PHE A 289 5.65 -11.91 0.81
#